data_89c4fb8f5609db5d94434ed10e8a0317
#
_entry.id   89c4fb8f5609db5d94434ed10e8a0317
#
_cell.length_a   1.000
_cell.length_b   1.000
_cell.length_c   1.000
_cell.angle_alpha   90.00
_cell.angle_beta   90.00
_cell.angle_gamma   90.00
#
_symmetry.space_group_name_H-M   'P 1'
#
loop_
_entity.id
_entity.type
_entity.pdbx_description
1 polymer ?
#
loop_
_entity_poly.entity_id
_entity_poly.type
_entity_poly.pdbx_seq_one_letter_code
_entity_poly.pdbx_strand_id
1 'polypeptide(L)'
;MHTRCDKLFYLVCDRLPRERAVGLLTVDNEPLLREAVARGHGTYTAMAHHGALHVVALLMALRGYKLAGVRDRQEGALRRWVQHRLDVLYPELGRMRVLFADTFPREIFRCFEDGYVVASAMDVSRVRFGHQKTEEVTIFGERRAFLSGPLRIAIRCGAPALQAFVIPEPGFRYRLELVELLADPRGVTDEDRAVETAMRAYAANVEKFVRAWPSLLTRA
;
A
#
# COMPACT_ATOMS: atom_id res chain seq x y z
N MET A 1 -10.17 18.25 4.13
CA MET A 1 -10.36 18.72 2.74
C MET A 1 -9.73 17.76 1.70
N HIS A 2 -8.61 17.10 2.00
CA HIS A 2 -7.86 16.25 1.06
C HIS A 2 -8.61 15.01 0.54
N THR A 3 -9.37 14.32 1.38
CA THR A 3 -10.12 13.10 0.98
C THR A 3 -11.18 13.35 -0.12
N ARG A 4 -11.61 14.60 -0.30
CA ARG A 4 -12.53 14.96 -1.40
C ARG A 4 -11.81 15.19 -2.72
N CYS A 5 -10.54 15.64 -2.67
CA CYS A 5 -9.73 15.85 -3.86
C CYS A 5 -9.38 14.53 -4.55
N ASP A 6 -9.15 13.45 -3.80
CA ASP A 6 -8.86 12.14 -4.39
C ASP A 6 -10.02 11.59 -5.21
N LYS A 7 -11.26 11.82 -4.75
CA LYS A 7 -12.46 11.45 -5.52
C LYS A 7 -12.58 12.26 -6.80
N LEU A 8 -12.22 13.55 -6.75
CA LEU A 8 -12.22 14.42 -7.94
C LEU A 8 -11.12 14.01 -8.94
N PHE A 9 -9.97 13.53 -8.46
CA PHE A 9 -8.93 13.01 -9.34
C PHE A 9 -9.47 11.92 -10.27
N TYR A 10 -10.24 10.97 -9.76
CA TYR A 10 -10.84 9.92 -10.57
C TYR A 10 -11.82 10.41 -11.64
N LEU A 11 -12.42 11.58 -11.45
CA LEU A 11 -13.32 12.19 -12.43
C LEU A 11 -12.60 12.90 -13.58
N VAL A 12 -11.31 13.19 -13.41
CA VAL A 12 -10.52 13.97 -14.38
C VAL A 12 -9.37 13.16 -14.98
N CYS A 13 -8.90 12.11 -14.33
CA CYS A 13 -7.72 11.35 -14.76
C CYS A 13 -7.91 10.67 -16.11
N ASP A 14 -9.13 10.31 -16.49
CA ASP A 14 -9.48 9.74 -17.78
C ASP A 14 -9.33 10.70 -18.96
N ARG A 15 -9.18 11.99 -18.69
CA ARG A 15 -8.93 13.04 -19.68
C ARG A 15 -7.46 13.43 -19.81
N LEU A 16 -6.61 12.84 -18.97
CA LEU A 16 -5.18 13.14 -18.99
C LEU A 16 -4.45 12.21 -19.96
N PRO A 17 -3.59 12.75 -20.84
CA PRO A 17 -2.61 11.93 -21.54
C PRO A 17 -1.78 11.13 -20.54
N ARG A 18 -1.41 9.89 -20.92
CA ARG A 18 -0.67 8.96 -20.05
C ARG A 18 0.58 9.59 -19.44
N GLU A 19 1.39 10.27 -20.24
CA GLU A 19 2.64 10.91 -19.82
C GLU A 19 2.37 11.97 -18.77
N ARG A 20 1.29 12.72 -18.92
CA ARG A 20 0.87 13.73 -17.95
C ARG A 20 0.38 13.09 -16.66
N ALA A 21 -0.39 12.01 -16.73
CA ALA A 21 -0.83 11.25 -15.57
C ALA A 21 0.35 10.70 -14.77
N VAL A 22 1.32 10.07 -15.45
CA VAL A 22 2.56 9.55 -14.82
C VAL A 22 3.37 10.66 -14.16
N GLY A 23 3.43 11.85 -14.77
CA GLY A 23 4.14 13.02 -14.24
C GLY A 23 3.50 13.66 -13.01
N LEU A 24 2.29 13.23 -12.61
CA LEU A 24 1.65 13.69 -11.37
C LEU A 24 2.20 13.00 -10.11
N LEU A 25 2.99 11.94 -10.26
CA LEU A 25 3.59 11.20 -9.16
C LEU A 25 5.11 11.41 -9.09
N THR A 26 5.58 11.93 -7.98
CA THR A 26 6.98 11.86 -7.56
C THR A 26 7.15 10.69 -6.59
N VAL A 27 8.24 9.92 -6.72
CA VAL A 27 8.56 8.81 -5.82
C VAL A 27 9.91 9.11 -5.18
N ASP A 28 9.88 9.43 -3.89
CA ASP A 28 11.11 9.64 -3.11
C ASP A 28 11.67 8.27 -2.71
N ASN A 29 12.99 8.12 -2.80
CA ASN A 29 13.70 6.85 -2.59
C ASN A 29 13.25 5.73 -3.55
N GLU A 30 12.83 6.04 -4.78
CA GLU A 30 12.45 5.03 -5.78
C GLU A 30 13.51 3.93 -5.98
N PRO A 31 14.83 4.19 -5.88
CA PRO A 31 15.84 3.14 -5.95
C PRO A 31 15.62 2.01 -4.94
N LEU A 32 15.16 2.31 -3.72
CA LEU A 32 14.84 1.31 -2.71
C LEU A 32 13.75 0.33 -3.18
N LEU A 33 12.69 0.83 -3.81
CA LEU A 33 11.63 -0.01 -4.38
C LEU A 33 12.14 -0.81 -5.58
N ARG A 34 12.93 -0.19 -6.46
CA ARG A 34 13.48 -0.86 -7.64
C ARG A 34 14.39 -2.01 -7.25
N GLU A 35 15.25 -1.81 -6.24
CA GLU A 35 16.11 -2.86 -5.70
C GLU A 35 15.28 -4.00 -5.10
N ALA A 36 14.26 -3.67 -4.30
CA ALA A 36 13.38 -4.67 -3.72
C ALA A 36 12.66 -5.51 -4.78
N VAL A 37 12.11 -4.87 -5.82
CA VAL A 37 11.44 -5.56 -6.95
C VAL A 37 12.42 -6.40 -7.76
N ALA A 38 13.63 -5.93 -7.96
CA ALA A 38 14.67 -6.65 -8.73
C ALA A 38 15.10 -7.98 -8.09
N ARG A 39 14.80 -8.20 -6.80
CA ARG A 39 15.06 -9.48 -6.11
C ARG A 39 14.21 -10.64 -6.62
N GLY A 40 13.10 -10.37 -7.33
CA GLY A 40 12.29 -11.38 -8.00
C GLY A 40 11.27 -12.13 -7.13
N HIS A 41 11.23 -11.86 -5.82
CA HIS A 41 10.29 -12.50 -4.87
C HIS A 41 9.05 -11.65 -4.57
N GLY A 42 8.72 -10.69 -5.44
CA GLY A 42 7.75 -9.65 -5.13
C GLY A 42 8.23 -8.69 -4.06
N THR A 43 7.38 -7.79 -3.64
CA THR A 43 7.68 -6.79 -2.60
C THR A 43 6.41 -6.48 -1.81
N TYR A 44 6.52 -6.34 -0.51
CA TYR A 44 5.41 -5.84 0.31
C TYR A 44 5.59 -4.36 0.59
N THR A 45 4.53 -3.58 0.41
CA THR A 45 4.50 -2.15 0.79
C THR A 45 3.46 -1.93 1.88
N ALA A 46 3.93 -1.74 3.10
CA ALA A 46 3.12 -1.42 4.25
C ALA A 46 2.67 0.04 4.17
N MET A 47 1.37 0.26 4.11
CA MET A 47 0.74 1.57 4.04
C MET A 47 -0.03 1.84 5.34
N ALA A 48 -0.46 3.09 5.54
CA ALA A 48 -1.40 3.48 6.58
C ALA A 48 -2.60 4.22 5.95
N HIS A 49 -3.72 4.32 6.66
CA HIS A 49 -4.87 5.14 6.22
C HIS A 49 -4.56 6.64 6.35
N HIS A 50 -3.51 7.04 5.65
CA HIS A 50 -2.96 8.38 5.63
C HIS A 50 -2.64 8.79 4.20
N GLY A 51 -3.23 9.90 3.73
CA GLY A 51 -3.06 10.41 2.38
C GLY A 51 -3.87 9.67 1.30
N ALA A 52 -3.41 9.76 0.06
CA ALA A 52 -4.14 9.39 -1.15
C ALA A 52 -3.78 8.00 -1.70
N LEU A 53 -3.85 6.96 -0.86
CA LEU A 53 -3.40 5.59 -1.18
C LEU A 53 -3.90 5.06 -2.53
N HIS A 54 -5.17 5.29 -2.83
CA HIS A 54 -5.81 4.71 -4.01
C HIS A 54 -5.33 5.34 -5.30
N VAL A 55 -5.06 6.66 -5.30
CA VAL A 55 -4.57 7.38 -6.47
C VAL A 55 -3.16 6.93 -6.81
N VAL A 56 -2.31 6.77 -5.80
CA VAL A 56 -0.92 6.37 -6.03
C VAL A 56 -0.82 4.96 -6.58
N ALA A 57 -1.67 4.02 -6.16
CA ALA A 57 -1.70 2.69 -6.75
C ALA A 57 -1.94 2.75 -8.28
N LEU A 58 -2.88 3.59 -8.72
CA LEU A 58 -3.13 3.83 -10.13
C LEU A 58 -1.88 4.38 -10.85
N LEU A 59 -1.28 5.44 -10.30
CA LEU A 59 -0.14 6.11 -10.93
C LEU A 59 1.11 5.22 -10.97
N MET A 60 1.33 4.39 -9.96
CA MET A 60 2.40 3.39 -9.96
C MET A 60 2.19 2.30 -11.01
N ALA A 61 0.94 1.85 -11.21
CA ALA A 61 0.64 0.89 -12.28
C ALA A 61 0.92 1.50 -13.67
N LEU A 62 0.58 2.78 -13.88
CA LEU A 62 0.92 3.50 -15.12
C LEU A 62 2.43 3.66 -15.33
N ARG A 63 3.23 3.64 -14.27
CA ARG A 63 4.70 3.59 -14.33
C ARG A 63 5.26 2.20 -14.62
N GLY A 64 4.39 1.18 -14.74
CA GLY A 64 4.76 -0.18 -15.12
C GLY A 64 4.98 -1.15 -13.97
N TYR A 65 4.77 -0.74 -12.72
CA TYR A 65 4.84 -1.67 -11.58
C TYR A 65 3.65 -2.63 -11.59
N LYS A 66 3.92 -3.93 -11.36
CA LYS A 66 2.88 -4.92 -11.12
C LYS A 66 2.33 -4.76 -9.72
N LEU A 67 1.10 -4.30 -9.57
CA LEU A 67 0.53 -3.98 -8.25
C LEU A 67 -0.58 -4.93 -7.86
N ALA A 68 -0.61 -5.29 -6.57
CA ALA A 68 -1.73 -5.97 -5.94
C ALA A 68 -2.14 -5.20 -4.67
N GLY A 69 -3.40 -4.80 -4.58
CA GLY A 69 -3.92 -4.05 -3.44
C GLY A 69 -4.94 -4.85 -2.65
N VAL A 70 -4.80 -4.86 -1.32
CA VAL A 70 -5.81 -5.48 -0.44
C VAL A 70 -6.93 -4.48 -0.19
N ARG A 71 -8.18 -4.91 -0.41
CA ARG A 71 -9.40 -4.07 -0.31
C ARG A 71 -10.52 -4.80 0.43
N ASP A 72 -11.49 -4.02 0.88
CA ASP A 72 -12.77 -4.53 1.35
C ASP A 72 -13.71 -4.78 0.14
N ARG A 73 -14.56 -5.82 0.20
CA ARG A 73 -15.57 -6.11 -0.85
C ARG A 73 -16.67 -5.05 -0.95
N GLN A 74 -16.89 -4.28 0.10
CA GLN A 74 -17.93 -3.26 0.14
C GLN A 74 -17.49 -1.99 -0.60
N GLU A 75 -17.23 -2.10 -1.90
CA GLU A 75 -16.93 -0.94 -2.73
C GLU A 75 -18.22 -0.31 -3.29
N GLY A 76 -18.33 1.02 -3.18
CA GLY A 76 -19.45 1.76 -3.74
C GLY A 76 -19.53 1.67 -5.28
N ALA A 77 -20.74 1.79 -5.84
CA ALA A 77 -20.99 1.70 -7.28
C ALA A 77 -20.13 2.67 -8.11
N LEU A 78 -19.95 3.90 -7.61
CA LEU A 78 -19.10 4.92 -8.26
C LEU A 78 -17.67 4.42 -8.46
N ARG A 79 -17.08 3.76 -7.45
CA ARG A 79 -15.71 3.28 -7.54
C ARG A 79 -15.55 2.15 -8.57
N ARG A 80 -16.52 1.23 -8.62
CA ARG A 80 -16.54 0.17 -9.64
C ARG A 80 -16.65 0.75 -11.04
N TRP A 81 -17.53 1.76 -11.23
CA TRP A 81 -17.69 2.44 -12.51
C TRP A 81 -16.41 3.15 -12.96
N VAL A 82 -15.77 3.90 -12.04
CA VAL A 82 -14.48 4.56 -12.32
C VAL A 82 -13.41 3.55 -12.67
N GLN A 83 -13.29 2.46 -11.91
CA GLN A 83 -12.30 1.41 -12.17
C GLN A 83 -12.49 0.82 -13.57
N HIS A 84 -13.72 0.43 -13.92
CA HIS A 84 -14.00 -0.13 -15.25
C HIS A 84 -13.65 0.85 -16.37
N ARG A 85 -13.96 2.12 -16.22
CA ARG A 85 -13.63 3.15 -17.18
C ARG A 85 -12.10 3.32 -17.37
N LEU A 86 -11.37 3.29 -16.29
CA LEU A 86 -9.91 3.40 -16.29
C LEU A 86 -9.24 2.16 -16.90
N ASP A 87 -9.75 0.97 -16.64
CA ASP A 87 -9.23 -0.28 -17.22
C ASP A 87 -9.32 -0.29 -18.75
N VAL A 88 -10.36 0.35 -19.30
CA VAL A 88 -10.51 0.51 -20.76
C VAL A 88 -9.50 1.51 -21.31
N LEU A 89 -9.23 2.60 -20.61
CA LEU A 89 -8.34 3.67 -21.07
C LEU A 89 -6.86 3.34 -20.90
N TYR A 90 -6.54 2.59 -19.87
CA TYR A 90 -5.17 2.25 -19.48
C TYR A 90 -5.05 0.73 -19.29
N PRO A 91 -4.69 -0.01 -20.34
CA PRO A 91 -4.59 -1.47 -20.27
C PRO A 91 -3.66 -2.01 -19.17
N GLU A 92 -2.70 -1.19 -18.73
CA GLU A 92 -1.80 -1.52 -17.62
C GLU A 92 -2.56 -1.74 -16.31
N LEU A 93 -3.71 -1.07 -16.14
CA LEU A 93 -4.53 -1.21 -14.93
C LEU A 93 -5.26 -2.54 -14.88
N GLY A 94 -5.57 -3.14 -16.02
CA GLY A 94 -6.11 -4.50 -16.10
C GLY A 94 -5.15 -5.57 -15.55
N ARG A 95 -3.87 -5.23 -15.38
CA ARG A 95 -2.88 -6.11 -14.74
C ARG A 95 -2.83 -5.96 -13.21
N MET A 96 -3.49 -4.92 -12.66
CA MET A 96 -3.57 -4.77 -11.20
C MET A 96 -4.44 -5.88 -10.61
N ARG A 97 -3.95 -6.52 -9.55
CA ARG A 97 -4.73 -7.50 -8.80
C ARG A 97 -5.42 -6.83 -7.62
N VAL A 98 -6.69 -7.14 -7.44
CA VAL A 98 -7.46 -6.76 -6.25
C VAL A 98 -7.58 -7.99 -5.37
N LEU A 99 -6.97 -7.92 -4.19
CA LEU A 99 -7.07 -8.93 -3.15
C LEU A 99 -8.13 -8.48 -2.15
N PHE A 100 -9.09 -9.34 -1.85
CA PHE A 100 -10.08 -8.99 -0.84
C PHE A 100 -9.64 -9.47 0.54
N ALA A 101 -9.89 -8.65 1.55
CA ALA A 101 -9.46 -8.93 2.93
C ALA A 101 -10.06 -10.22 3.52
N ASP A 102 -11.17 -10.71 2.95
CA ASP A 102 -11.83 -11.98 3.28
C ASP A 102 -11.29 -13.17 2.46
N THR A 103 -10.40 -12.92 1.51
CA THR A 103 -9.81 -13.96 0.66
C THR A 103 -8.73 -14.72 1.41
N PHE A 104 -8.59 -15.98 1.06
CA PHE A 104 -7.57 -16.84 1.66
C PHE A 104 -6.14 -16.31 1.38
N PRO A 105 -5.20 -16.44 2.32
CA PRO A 105 -3.80 -15.99 2.16
C PRO A 105 -3.11 -16.48 0.88
N ARG A 106 -3.59 -17.58 0.29
CA ARG A 106 -3.05 -18.20 -0.93
C ARG A 106 -2.92 -17.23 -2.11
N GLU A 107 -3.85 -16.28 -2.26
CA GLU A 107 -3.76 -15.28 -3.34
C GLU A 107 -2.62 -14.29 -3.11
N ILE A 108 -2.34 -13.96 -1.85
CA ILE A 108 -1.20 -13.09 -1.49
C ILE A 108 0.12 -13.80 -1.81
N PHE A 109 0.24 -15.09 -1.47
CA PHE A 109 1.43 -15.90 -1.83
C PHE A 109 1.68 -15.89 -3.33
N ARG A 110 0.64 -16.15 -4.14
CA ARG A 110 0.76 -16.11 -5.61
C ARG A 110 1.18 -14.75 -6.14
N CYS A 111 0.73 -13.66 -5.52
CA CYS A 111 1.17 -12.33 -5.92
C CYS A 111 2.67 -12.15 -5.72
N PHE A 112 3.24 -12.62 -4.61
CA PHE A 112 4.67 -12.55 -4.37
C PHE A 112 5.46 -13.44 -5.35
N GLU A 113 5.00 -14.68 -5.59
CA GLU A 113 5.59 -15.60 -6.57
C GLU A 113 5.61 -15.00 -7.98
N ASP A 114 4.55 -14.27 -8.36
CA ASP A 114 4.43 -13.60 -9.66
C ASP A 114 5.16 -12.23 -9.73
N GLY A 115 5.88 -11.85 -8.68
CA GLY A 115 6.69 -10.62 -8.62
C GLY A 115 5.89 -9.34 -8.47
N TYR A 116 4.72 -9.38 -7.84
CA TYR A 116 3.91 -8.19 -7.58
C TYR A 116 4.43 -7.38 -6.39
N VAL A 117 4.20 -6.07 -6.45
CA VAL A 117 4.24 -5.19 -5.29
C VAL A 117 2.87 -5.27 -4.63
N VAL A 118 2.79 -5.95 -3.49
CA VAL A 118 1.57 -6.09 -2.71
C VAL A 118 1.49 -4.96 -1.70
N ALA A 119 0.43 -4.16 -1.75
CA ALA A 119 0.23 -3.02 -0.86
C ALA A 119 -1.03 -3.18 0.00
N SER A 120 -0.91 -2.94 1.30
CA SER A 120 -2.05 -2.88 2.21
C SER A 120 -1.81 -1.91 3.37
N ALA A 121 -2.89 -1.31 3.88
CA ALA A 121 -2.85 -0.57 5.13
C ALA A 121 -2.89 -1.56 6.30
N MET A 122 -1.95 -1.41 7.25
CA MET A 122 -1.84 -2.29 8.42
C MET A 122 -2.48 -1.69 9.68
N ASP A 123 -2.77 -0.39 9.70
CA ASP A 123 -3.35 0.36 10.82
C ASP A 123 -4.85 0.10 11.06
N VAL A 124 -5.29 -1.10 10.74
CA VAL A 124 -6.67 -1.57 10.96
C VAL A 124 -6.71 -2.41 12.22
N SER A 125 -7.46 -1.95 13.21
CA SER A 125 -7.62 -2.64 14.50
C SER A 125 -8.76 -3.68 14.50
N ARG A 126 -9.56 -3.75 13.44
CA ARG A 126 -10.71 -4.66 13.37
C ARG A 126 -10.31 -5.98 12.73
N VAL A 127 -10.12 -6.99 13.55
CA VAL A 127 -10.09 -8.38 13.09
C VAL A 127 -11.52 -8.78 12.70
N ARG A 128 -11.82 -8.75 11.42
CA ARG A 128 -13.13 -9.16 10.89
C ARG A 128 -13.23 -10.67 10.67
N PHE A 129 -12.09 -11.33 10.50
CA PHE A 129 -12.01 -12.74 10.14
C PHE A 129 -11.00 -13.44 11.06
N GLY A 130 -11.37 -14.62 11.55
CA GLY A 130 -10.56 -15.36 12.53
C GLY A 130 -9.16 -15.79 12.07
N HIS A 131 -8.88 -15.72 10.76
CA HIS A 131 -7.55 -16.00 10.21
C HIS A 131 -6.61 -14.78 10.16
N GLN A 132 -7.11 -13.58 10.44
CA GLN A 132 -6.29 -12.37 10.45
C GLN A 132 -5.35 -12.37 11.66
N LYS A 133 -4.06 -12.14 11.41
CA LYS A 133 -3.04 -12.00 12.45
C LYS A 133 -2.81 -10.54 12.76
N THR A 134 -2.66 -10.24 14.04
CA THR A 134 -2.37 -8.89 14.56
C THR A 134 -1.16 -8.92 15.46
N GLU A 135 -0.49 -7.79 15.57
CA GLU A 135 0.56 -7.51 16.56
C GLU A 135 0.17 -6.29 17.38
N GLU A 136 0.47 -6.33 18.67
CA GLU A 136 0.32 -5.17 19.52
C GLU A 136 1.51 -4.22 19.36
N VAL A 137 1.20 -2.96 19.10
CA VAL A 137 2.18 -1.89 19.00
C VAL A 137 1.78 -0.72 19.89
N THR A 138 2.75 0.07 20.31
CA THR A 138 2.49 1.35 21.00
C THR A 138 2.54 2.46 19.97
N ILE A 139 1.46 3.25 19.89
CA ILE A 139 1.36 4.41 19.01
C ILE A 139 0.63 5.54 19.74
N PHE A 140 1.17 6.76 19.72
CA PHE A 140 0.68 7.91 20.51
C PHE A 140 0.53 7.63 22.02
N GLY A 141 1.38 6.74 22.57
CA GLY A 141 1.33 6.33 23.96
C GLY A 141 0.27 5.27 24.28
N GLU A 142 -0.51 4.81 23.30
CA GLU A 142 -1.55 3.79 23.49
C GLU A 142 -1.16 2.47 22.83
N ARG A 143 -1.54 1.36 23.47
CA ARG A 143 -1.42 0.01 22.88
C ARG A 143 -2.55 -0.21 21.88
N ARG A 144 -2.17 -0.64 20.67
CA ARG A 144 -3.12 -0.94 19.60
C ARG A 144 -2.72 -2.21 18.87
N ALA A 145 -3.71 -3.00 18.48
CA ALA A 145 -3.50 -4.16 17.64
C ALA A 145 -3.59 -3.76 16.16
N PHE A 146 -2.54 -4.01 15.38
CA PHE A 146 -2.49 -3.76 13.95
C PHE A 146 -2.33 -5.06 13.16
N LEU A 147 -2.82 -5.10 11.93
CA LEU A 147 -2.73 -6.26 11.06
C LEU A 147 -1.27 -6.56 10.69
N SER A 148 -0.81 -7.79 10.96
CA SER A 148 0.55 -8.25 10.60
C SER A 148 0.56 -9.37 9.57
N GLY A 149 -0.61 -9.92 9.24
CA GLY A 149 -0.72 -11.09 8.35
C GLY A 149 0.00 -10.93 7.00
N PRO A 150 -0.22 -9.87 6.22
CA PRO A 150 0.46 -9.66 4.94
C PRO A 150 1.99 -9.53 5.08
N LEU A 151 2.48 -8.89 6.14
CA LEU A 151 3.91 -8.78 6.44
C LEU A 151 4.53 -10.15 6.73
N ARG A 152 3.85 -10.99 7.53
CA ARG A 152 4.29 -12.37 7.81
C ARG A 152 4.40 -13.20 6.53
N ILE A 153 3.40 -13.08 5.65
CA ILE A 153 3.41 -13.77 4.35
C ILE A 153 4.57 -13.28 3.50
N ALA A 154 4.83 -11.97 3.46
CA ALA A 154 5.96 -11.41 2.71
C ALA A 154 7.29 -12.01 3.18
N ILE A 155 7.54 -12.04 4.49
CA ILE A 155 8.76 -12.61 5.07
C ILE A 155 8.91 -14.09 4.67
N ARG A 156 7.84 -14.89 4.76
CA ARG A 156 7.84 -16.31 4.36
C ARG A 156 8.09 -16.53 2.87
N CYS A 157 7.66 -15.59 2.03
CA CYS A 157 7.91 -15.64 0.58
C CYS A 157 9.31 -15.14 0.18
N GLY A 158 10.11 -14.67 1.12
CA GLY A 158 11.38 -14.01 0.79
C GLY A 158 11.22 -12.61 0.19
N ALA A 159 10.02 -12.03 0.28
CA ALA A 159 9.71 -10.71 -0.25
C ALA A 159 10.10 -9.60 0.73
N PRO A 160 10.94 -8.63 0.34
CA PRO A 160 11.27 -7.48 1.19
C PRO A 160 10.03 -6.66 1.50
N ALA A 161 9.95 -6.13 2.71
CA ALA A 161 8.85 -5.28 3.16
C ALA A 161 9.31 -3.84 3.32
N LEU A 162 8.70 -2.92 2.59
CA LEU A 162 8.94 -1.48 2.64
C LEU A 162 7.79 -0.78 3.34
N GLN A 163 8.03 0.43 3.86
CA GLN A 163 6.98 1.33 4.30
C GLN A 163 6.89 2.56 3.41
N ALA A 164 5.67 2.96 3.10
CA ALA A 164 5.44 4.13 2.27
C ALA A 164 4.26 4.98 2.75
N PHE A 165 4.37 6.28 2.51
CA PHE A 165 3.32 7.26 2.73
C PHE A 165 3.02 8.05 1.48
N VAL A 166 1.78 8.49 1.34
CA VAL A 166 1.33 9.28 0.19
C VAL A 166 0.98 10.67 0.67
N ILE A 167 1.68 11.65 0.12
CA ILE A 167 1.49 13.06 0.43
C ILE A 167 0.86 13.72 -0.80
N PRO A 168 -0.42 14.12 -0.74
CA PRO A 168 -1.04 14.90 -1.79
C PRO A 168 -0.49 16.32 -1.80
N GLU A 169 -0.18 16.82 -2.99
CA GLU A 169 0.35 18.15 -3.23
C GLU A 169 -0.65 18.98 -4.07
N PRO A 170 -0.50 20.31 -4.15
CA PRO A 170 -1.36 21.15 -4.99
C PRO A 170 -1.37 20.70 -6.46
N GLY A 171 -2.52 20.88 -7.15
CA GLY A 171 -2.64 20.58 -8.58
C GLY A 171 -2.75 19.08 -8.90
N PHE A 172 -3.32 18.29 -8.01
CA PHE A 172 -3.43 16.82 -8.14
C PHE A 172 -2.09 16.09 -8.26
N ARG A 173 -1.03 16.68 -7.75
CA ARG A 173 0.26 16.03 -7.64
C ARG A 173 0.30 15.17 -6.38
N TYR A 174 1.11 14.13 -6.43
CA TYR A 174 1.27 13.18 -5.33
C TYR A 174 2.74 12.84 -5.17
N ARG A 175 3.17 12.74 -3.93
CA ARG A 175 4.49 12.27 -3.57
C ARG A 175 4.37 10.98 -2.78
N LEU A 176 4.95 9.91 -3.31
CA LEU A 176 5.10 8.65 -2.61
C LEU A 176 6.46 8.65 -1.92
N GLU A 177 6.47 8.72 -0.62
CA GLU A 177 7.69 8.66 0.18
C GLU A 177 7.91 7.23 0.68
N LEU A 178 8.96 6.58 0.18
CA LEU A 178 9.44 5.29 0.65
C LEU A 178 10.39 5.55 1.82
N VAL A 179 9.96 5.21 3.03
CA VAL A 179 10.64 5.62 4.27
C VAL A 179 11.83 4.73 4.56
N GLU A 180 11.58 3.40 4.60
CA GLU A 180 12.59 2.42 4.97
C GLU A 180 12.19 1.00 4.57
N LEU A 181 13.18 0.10 4.64
CA LEU A 181 12.99 -1.33 4.60
C LEU A 181 12.60 -1.82 5.99
N LEU A 182 11.33 -2.16 6.18
CA LEU A 182 10.81 -2.68 7.46
C LEU A 182 11.32 -4.08 7.79
N ALA A 183 11.43 -4.93 6.78
CA ALA A 183 11.96 -6.27 6.93
C ALA A 183 12.71 -6.69 5.66
N ASP A 184 13.91 -7.20 5.85
CA ASP A 184 14.66 -7.95 4.83
C ASP A 184 14.58 -9.43 5.19
N PRO A 185 13.92 -10.27 4.40
CA PRO A 185 13.78 -11.69 4.72
C PRO A 185 15.10 -12.45 4.66
N ARG A 186 16.14 -11.87 4.02
CA ARG A 186 17.46 -12.47 3.98
C ARG A 186 18.09 -12.50 5.38
N GLY A 187 18.36 -13.69 5.89
CA GLY A 187 18.94 -13.87 7.22
C GLY A 187 17.92 -13.81 8.36
N VAL A 188 16.60 -13.80 8.08
CA VAL A 188 15.59 -13.97 9.11
C VAL A 188 15.62 -15.42 9.60
N THR A 189 16.04 -15.62 10.84
CA THR A 189 16.04 -16.91 11.54
C THR A 189 14.85 -17.06 12.49
N ASP A 190 14.25 -15.94 12.90
CA ASP A 190 13.11 -15.86 13.80
C ASP A 190 12.07 -14.91 13.19
N GLU A 191 11.00 -15.50 12.65
CA GLU A 191 9.91 -14.77 11.99
C GLU A 191 9.17 -13.84 12.98
N ASP A 192 8.89 -14.32 14.19
CA ASP A 192 8.11 -13.56 15.16
C ASP A 192 8.86 -12.31 15.60
N ARG A 193 10.15 -12.45 15.87
CA ARG A 193 11.02 -11.31 16.21
C ARG A 193 11.17 -10.32 15.06
N ALA A 194 11.28 -10.81 13.82
CA ALA A 194 11.36 -9.95 12.64
C ALA A 194 10.07 -9.14 12.45
N VAL A 195 8.91 -9.80 12.60
CA VAL A 195 7.60 -9.15 12.52
C VAL A 195 7.43 -8.11 13.64
N GLU A 196 7.74 -8.46 14.89
CA GLU A 196 7.64 -7.53 16.02
C GLU A 196 8.50 -6.28 15.80
N THR A 197 9.74 -6.46 15.33
CA THR A 197 10.65 -5.34 15.03
C THR A 197 10.10 -4.46 13.92
N ALA A 198 9.64 -5.05 12.82
CA ALA A 198 9.06 -4.32 11.70
C ALA A 198 7.77 -3.58 12.10
N MET A 199 6.92 -4.18 12.94
CA MET A 199 5.68 -3.56 13.39
C MET A 199 5.93 -2.38 14.34
N ARG A 200 6.97 -2.43 15.16
CA ARG A 200 7.38 -1.27 15.99
C ARG A 200 7.90 -0.12 15.11
N ALA A 201 8.76 -0.41 14.13
CA ALA A 201 9.25 0.58 13.18
C ALA A 201 8.08 1.20 12.39
N TYR A 202 7.17 0.36 11.88
CA TYR A 202 5.97 0.80 11.20
C TYR A 202 5.14 1.78 12.06
N ALA A 203 4.86 1.45 13.31
CA ALA A 203 4.07 2.28 14.21
C ALA A 203 4.77 3.64 14.48
N ALA A 204 6.08 3.62 14.72
CA ALA A 204 6.86 4.84 14.95
C ALA A 204 6.82 5.78 13.72
N ASN A 205 6.94 5.24 12.51
CA ASN A 205 6.83 6.02 11.29
C ASN A 205 5.41 6.57 11.06
N VAL A 206 4.37 5.77 11.33
CA VAL A 206 2.98 6.26 11.26
C VAL A 206 2.79 7.43 12.22
N GLU A 207 3.27 7.32 13.46
CA GLU A 207 3.18 8.41 14.42
C GLU A 207 3.91 9.68 13.93
N LYS A 208 5.12 9.54 13.39
CA LYS A 208 5.90 10.65 12.81
C LYS A 208 5.14 11.34 11.69
N PHE A 209 4.59 10.58 10.73
CA PHE A 209 3.87 11.12 9.59
C PHE A 209 2.52 11.75 9.97
N VAL A 210 1.78 11.16 10.89
CA VAL A 210 0.54 11.74 11.40
C VAL A 210 0.80 13.05 12.15
N ARG A 211 1.89 13.15 12.92
CA ARG A 211 2.28 14.40 13.57
C ARG A 211 2.64 15.49 12.56
N ALA A 212 3.35 15.14 11.48
CA ALA A 212 3.74 16.08 10.43
C ALA A 212 2.56 16.54 9.56
N TRP A 213 1.61 15.64 9.27
CA TRP A 213 0.46 15.90 8.41
C TRP A 213 -0.84 15.33 8.97
N PRO A 214 -1.35 15.84 10.12
CA PRO A 214 -2.53 15.28 10.79
C PRO A 214 -3.80 15.37 9.94
N SER A 215 -3.87 16.35 9.03
CA SER A 215 -5.00 16.53 8.10
C SER A 215 -5.11 15.44 7.03
N LEU A 216 -4.09 14.62 6.83
CA LEU A 216 -4.07 13.53 5.86
C LEU A 216 -4.58 12.20 6.45
N LEU A 217 -4.82 12.13 7.75
CA LEU A 217 -5.39 10.95 8.38
C LEU A 217 -6.79 10.71 7.85
N THR A 218 -7.02 9.57 7.23
CA THR A 218 -8.34 9.17 6.73
C THR A 218 -9.01 8.27 7.76
N ARG A 219 -10.33 8.41 7.90
CA ARG A 219 -11.08 7.48 8.74
C ARG A 219 -11.13 6.12 8.05
N ALA A 220 -10.65 5.10 8.73
CA ALA A 220 -10.79 3.70 8.33
C ALA A 220 -12.23 3.22 8.55
#